data_979c47a7d55399ed65d273412da47fff
#
_entry.id   979c47a7d55399ed65d273412da47fff
#
_cell.length_a   1.000
_cell.length_b   1.000
_cell.length_c   1.000
_cell.angle_alpha   90.00
_cell.angle_beta   90.00
_cell.angle_gamma   90.00
#
_symmetry.space_group_name_H-M   'P 1'
#
loop_
_entity.id
_entity.type
_entity.pdbx_description
1 polymer ?
#
loop_
_entity_poly.entity_id
_entity_poly.type
_entity_poly.pdbx_seq_one_letter_code
_entity_poly.pdbx_strand_id
1 'polypeptide(L)'
;LVLATFGRSFYILDDYSALSNLSSNLASKATIFEMKKSLMYMDARPLGLRGKGSQGESHYTAKNPPLGAVITYFFNDTLKTSKDLRRKAEKKLIKKGEDVVYPTLNQLRAEDRQEKPYLIFTIYDNDGNEIRKMVEKPSLGVNRIVWDFRMTPQSNIKLKTSQPGRYGEANAGPLALPGTYYVSLHKVVDGLATLMVDKTPFECEWLEELSLPAESKEALLAFQQKVDRLRKATDAAGEVLSEDKKRLQFIEAAIKSYPALDIKLIEKVKQLDKMRDDISISMYGDPSLSRRDLEQNESIASKVGIVIWNMWRNRSEPTQTNNMLYDNASSEFEKVISQMTKLDAEIKGLEKYLEEKEVPFTPGRGLIMNWSKE
;
A
#
# COMPACT_ATOMS: atom_id res chain seq x y z
N LEU A 1 5.46 -31.06 14.37
CA LEU A 1 4.76 -31.83 15.40
C LEU A 1 3.44 -32.36 14.83
N VAL A 2 3.22 -33.65 14.94
CA VAL A 2 1.95 -34.28 14.54
C VAL A 2 1.32 -34.90 15.77
N LEU A 3 0.07 -34.55 16.04
CA LEU A 3 -0.71 -35.08 17.14
C LEU A 3 -1.86 -35.91 16.56
N ALA A 4 -1.82 -37.22 16.78
CA ALA A 4 -2.92 -38.11 16.50
C ALA A 4 -3.83 -38.18 17.73
N THR A 5 -5.12 -37.93 17.54
CA THR A 5 -6.10 -37.96 18.63
C THR A 5 -7.12 -39.10 18.43
N PHE A 6 -7.59 -39.66 19.51
CA PHE A 6 -8.62 -40.69 19.44
C PHE A 6 -9.96 -40.08 19.00
N GLY A 7 -10.40 -40.41 17.80
CA GLY A 7 -11.68 -39.97 17.25
C GLY A 7 -11.82 -38.53 16.81
N ARG A 8 -10.75 -37.70 16.85
CA ARG A 8 -10.79 -36.27 16.46
C ARG A 8 -9.73 -35.90 15.42
N SER A 9 -9.30 -36.83 14.58
CA SER A 9 -8.34 -36.59 13.49
C SER A 9 -6.89 -36.27 13.94
N PHE A 10 -6.10 -35.86 12.99
CA PHE A 10 -4.71 -35.47 13.17
C PHE A 10 -4.58 -33.97 13.20
N TYR A 11 -3.76 -33.46 14.10
CA TYR A 11 -3.37 -32.05 14.15
C TYR A 11 -1.91 -31.93 13.78
N ILE A 12 -1.60 -31.08 12.82
CA ILE A 12 -0.26 -30.84 12.33
C ILE A 12 0.13 -29.41 12.66
N LEU A 13 1.24 -29.26 13.38
CA LEU A 13 1.90 -27.97 13.60
C LEU A 13 3.21 -27.99 12.80
N ASP A 14 3.22 -27.32 11.65
CA ASP A 14 4.33 -27.36 10.69
C ASP A 14 5.62 -26.79 11.27
N ASP A 15 5.51 -25.73 12.08
CA ASP A 15 6.64 -25.13 12.76
C ASP A 15 6.34 -24.90 14.25
N TYR A 16 7.10 -25.61 15.10
CA TYR A 16 7.06 -25.46 16.56
C TYR A 16 8.39 -24.96 17.15
N SER A 17 9.38 -24.60 16.28
CA SER A 17 10.70 -24.16 16.72
C SER A 17 10.63 -22.97 17.69
N ALA A 18 9.73 -22.04 17.45
CA ALA A 18 9.49 -20.92 18.36
C ALA A 18 9.01 -21.38 19.75
N LEU A 19 8.23 -22.47 19.84
CA LEU A 19 7.73 -23.00 21.11
C LEU A 19 8.83 -23.72 21.90
N SER A 20 9.76 -24.39 21.20
CA SER A 20 10.88 -25.07 21.86
C SER A 20 11.87 -24.10 22.51
N ASN A 21 11.93 -22.87 22.01
CA ASN A 21 12.78 -21.80 22.52
C ASN A 21 12.10 -20.94 23.58
N LEU A 22 10.85 -21.25 23.97
CA LEU A 22 10.17 -20.55 25.06
C LEU A 22 10.83 -20.89 26.39
N SER A 23 11.35 -19.87 27.06
CA SER A 23 11.88 -19.96 28.42
C SER A 23 11.19 -18.93 29.32
N SER A 24 11.25 -19.14 30.65
CA SER A 24 10.69 -18.19 31.62
C SER A 24 11.30 -16.77 31.49
N ASN A 25 12.52 -16.68 30.99
CA ASN A 25 13.21 -15.39 30.77
C ASN A 25 12.67 -14.59 29.59
N LEU A 26 11.99 -15.24 28.63
CA LEU A 26 11.34 -14.55 27.50
C LEU A 26 10.14 -13.70 27.92
N ALA A 27 9.52 -13.99 29.05
CA ALA A 27 8.38 -13.21 29.56
C ALA A 27 8.73 -11.74 29.84
N SER A 28 10.00 -11.40 30.02
CA SER A 28 10.46 -10.05 30.35
C SER A 28 10.73 -9.14 29.14
N LYS A 29 10.90 -9.70 27.92
CA LYS A 29 11.36 -8.95 26.74
C LYS A 29 10.63 -9.40 25.47
N ALA A 30 10.29 -8.44 24.59
CA ALA A 30 9.82 -8.76 23.25
C ALA A 30 10.96 -9.45 22.48
N THR A 31 10.63 -10.47 21.70
CA THR A 31 11.61 -11.29 20.99
C THR A 31 11.05 -11.72 19.64
N ILE A 32 11.88 -11.70 18.61
CA ILE A 32 11.62 -12.39 17.34
C ILE A 32 12.38 -13.72 17.43
N PHE A 33 11.67 -14.83 17.19
CA PHE A 33 12.28 -16.16 17.24
C PHE A 33 13.09 -16.41 15.96
N GLU A 34 14.08 -17.30 16.07
CA GLU A 34 14.80 -17.79 14.92
C GLU A 34 13.83 -18.41 13.91
N MET A 35 13.99 -18.02 12.66
CA MET A 35 13.12 -18.45 11.57
C MET A 35 13.78 -19.57 10.77
N LYS A 36 12.97 -20.54 10.38
CA LYS A 36 13.38 -21.49 9.36
C LYS A 36 13.60 -20.77 8.04
N LYS A 37 14.49 -21.35 7.21
CA LYS A 37 14.68 -20.91 5.85
C LYS A 37 13.33 -20.81 5.12
N SER A 38 13.02 -19.64 4.61
CA SER A 38 11.72 -19.35 3.98
C SER A 38 11.76 -19.71 2.51
N LEU A 39 10.85 -20.58 2.10
CA LEU A 39 10.80 -21.08 0.73
C LEU A 39 9.93 -20.16 -0.14
N MET A 40 10.55 -19.57 -1.16
CA MET A 40 9.91 -18.70 -2.13
C MET A 40 9.40 -19.53 -3.31
N TYR A 41 8.14 -19.33 -3.68
CA TYR A 41 7.53 -19.95 -4.87
C TYR A 41 6.46 -19.05 -5.44
N MET A 42 6.01 -19.35 -6.67
CA MET A 42 4.90 -18.64 -7.30
C MET A 42 3.64 -19.49 -7.07
N ASP A 43 2.67 -18.93 -6.36
CA ASP A 43 1.39 -19.61 -6.10
C ASP A 43 0.62 -19.82 -7.41
N ALA A 44 0.38 -21.08 -7.76
CA ALA A 44 -0.37 -21.47 -8.95
C ALA A 44 -1.73 -22.03 -8.55
N ARG A 45 -2.75 -21.71 -9.33
CA ARG A 45 -4.09 -22.25 -9.13
C ARG A 45 -4.24 -23.52 -9.97
N PRO A 46 -4.64 -24.66 -9.35
CA PRO A 46 -4.92 -25.85 -10.09
C PRO A 46 -5.96 -25.59 -11.19
N LEU A 47 -5.64 -25.98 -12.42
CA LEU A 47 -6.52 -25.86 -13.60
C LEU A 47 -7.02 -24.43 -13.88
N GLY A 48 -6.37 -23.40 -13.35
CA GLY A 48 -6.76 -21.99 -13.54
C GLY A 48 -8.11 -21.60 -12.90
N LEU A 49 -8.75 -22.48 -12.15
CA LEU A 49 -10.04 -22.25 -11.53
C LEU A 49 -9.90 -21.62 -10.14
N ARG A 50 -10.95 -20.91 -9.71
CA ARG A 50 -11.00 -20.34 -8.37
C ARG A 50 -11.54 -21.37 -7.37
N GLY A 51 -10.96 -21.32 -6.17
CA GLY A 51 -11.40 -22.19 -5.08
C GLY A 51 -10.82 -23.59 -5.17
N LYS A 52 -11.57 -24.54 -4.65
CA LYS A 52 -11.20 -25.94 -4.63
C LYS A 52 -11.16 -26.51 -6.05
N GLY A 53 -10.09 -27.20 -6.40
CA GLY A 53 -9.99 -27.88 -7.70
C GLY A 53 -11.15 -28.85 -7.92
N SER A 54 -11.53 -29.07 -9.18
CA SER A 54 -12.66 -29.93 -9.56
C SER A 54 -12.35 -31.44 -9.40
N GLN A 55 -12.17 -31.88 -8.14
CA GLN A 55 -11.87 -33.27 -7.81
C GLN A 55 -13.00 -33.99 -7.04
N GLY A 56 -14.21 -33.43 -7.10
CA GLY A 56 -15.37 -33.93 -6.38
C GLY A 56 -15.52 -33.32 -4.98
N GLU A 57 -16.74 -33.30 -4.47
CA GLU A 57 -17.09 -32.71 -3.18
C GLU A 57 -16.44 -33.42 -1.98
N SER A 58 -16.29 -34.74 -2.07
CA SER A 58 -15.72 -35.59 -1.02
C SER A 58 -14.18 -35.50 -0.94
N HIS A 59 -13.53 -34.87 -1.91
CA HIS A 59 -12.05 -34.71 -1.88
C HIS A 59 -11.63 -33.73 -0.81
N TYR A 60 -10.89 -34.21 0.17
CA TYR A 60 -10.33 -33.36 1.24
C TYR A 60 -9.22 -32.47 0.71
N THR A 61 -9.30 -31.18 1.01
CA THR A 61 -8.21 -30.22 0.76
C THR A 61 -7.93 -29.43 2.02
N ALA A 62 -6.68 -29.36 2.43
CA ALA A 62 -6.20 -28.44 3.46
C ALA A 62 -5.78 -27.12 2.83
N LYS A 63 -5.81 -26.03 3.62
CA LYS A 63 -5.20 -24.77 3.21
C LYS A 63 -3.68 -24.91 3.17
N ASN A 64 -3.06 -24.35 2.15
CA ASN A 64 -1.60 -24.24 2.13
C ASN A 64 -1.11 -23.38 3.33
N PRO A 65 0.14 -23.61 3.80
CA PRO A 65 0.80 -22.67 4.68
C PRO A 65 0.77 -21.25 4.07
N PRO A 66 0.81 -20.18 4.89
CA PRO A 66 0.90 -18.84 4.36
C PRO A 66 2.09 -18.69 3.43
N LEU A 67 1.88 -18.15 2.22
CA LEU A 67 2.95 -17.83 1.28
C LEU A 67 3.72 -16.64 1.83
N GLY A 68 4.99 -16.87 2.18
CA GLY A 68 5.84 -15.81 2.70
C GLY A 68 6.80 -16.28 3.79
N ALA A 69 7.67 -15.37 4.22
CA ALA A 69 8.48 -15.56 5.41
C ALA A 69 7.62 -15.36 6.65
N VAL A 70 7.43 -16.46 7.40
CA VAL A 70 6.64 -16.46 8.64
C VAL A 70 7.50 -16.00 9.80
N ILE A 71 7.28 -14.79 10.26
CA ILE A 71 7.98 -14.19 11.39
C ILE A 71 7.18 -14.48 12.65
N THR A 72 7.67 -15.37 13.50
CA THR A 72 7.08 -15.66 14.81
C THR A 72 7.75 -14.76 15.84
N TYR A 73 6.95 -14.08 16.65
CA TYR A 73 7.45 -13.16 17.67
C TYR A 73 6.67 -13.30 18.98
N PHE A 74 7.34 -13.00 20.08
CA PHE A 74 6.72 -12.86 21.40
C PHE A 74 6.64 -11.38 21.75
N PHE A 75 5.45 -10.95 22.17
CA PHE A 75 5.22 -9.60 22.64
C PHE A 75 4.66 -9.61 24.07
N ASN A 76 5.36 -8.94 24.97
CA ASN A 76 5.11 -9.02 26.40
C ASN A 76 4.35 -7.83 26.99
N ASP A 77 3.85 -6.91 26.15
CA ASP A 77 3.20 -5.69 26.59
C ASP A 77 1.74 -5.62 26.12
N THR A 78 0.89 -5.01 26.94
CA THR A 78 -0.50 -4.72 26.57
C THR A 78 -0.63 -3.23 26.32
N LEU A 79 -0.29 -2.80 25.12
CA LEU A 79 -0.39 -1.40 24.74
C LEU A 79 -1.85 -0.95 24.74
N LYS A 80 -2.16 0.06 25.51
CA LYS A 80 -3.50 0.63 25.65
C LYS A 80 -3.45 2.14 25.51
N THR A 81 -4.54 2.69 24.98
CA THR A 81 -4.72 4.14 24.99
C THR A 81 -4.99 4.65 26.41
N SER A 82 -4.71 5.93 26.65
CA SER A 82 -5.05 6.59 27.91
C SER A 82 -6.53 6.43 28.25
N LYS A 83 -7.40 6.50 27.24
CA LYS A 83 -8.85 6.25 27.34
C LYS A 83 -9.17 4.84 27.83
N ASP A 84 -8.48 3.82 27.29
CA ASP A 84 -8.68 2.42 27.73
C ASP A 84 -8.22 2.20 29.17
N LEU A 85 -7.10 2.82 29.55
CA LEU A 85 -6.57 2.75 30.92
C LEU A 85 -7.53 3.41 31.90
N ARG A 86 -7.99 4.64 31.61
CA ARG A 86 -8.97 5.35 32.42
C ARG A 86 -10.26 4.55 32.59
N ARG A 87 -10.86 4.10 31.48
CA ARG A 87 -12.10 3.30 31.52
C ARG A 87 -11.94 2.00 32.32
N LYS A 88 -10.75 1.38 32.24
CA LYS A 88 -10.47 0.20 33.07
C LYS A 88 -10.38 0.53 34.54
N ALA A 89 -9.79 1.68 34.89
CA ALA A 89 -9.72 2.18 36.29
C ALA A 89 -11.13 2.52 36.81
N GLU A 90 -11.92 3.29 36.05
CA GLU A 90 -13.31 3.64 36.38
C GLU A 90 -14.16 2.38 36.63
N LYS A 91 -14.08 1.37 35.76
CA LYS A 91 -14.79 0.09 35.97
C LYS A 91 -14.40 -0.63 37.28
N LYS A 92 -13.13 -0.48 37.69
CA LYS A 92 -12.70 -1.07 38.99
C LYS A 92 -13.27 -0.30 40.16
N LEU A 93 -13.33 1.04 40.12
CA LEU A 93 -13.93 1.89 41.16
C LEU A 93 -15.44 1.60 41.29
N ILE A 94 -16.16 1.56 40.20
CA ILE A 94 -17.60 1.23 40.14
C ILE A 94 -17.87 -0.14 40.81
N LYS A 95 -17.02 -1.15 40.46
CA LYS A 95 -17.18 -2.49 41.07
C LYS A 95 -16.95 -2.52 42.60
N LYS A 96 -16.19 -1.55 43.12
CA LYS A 96 -15.95 -1.39 44.58
C LYS A 96 -17.00 -0.51 45.25
N GLY A 97 -17.92 0.09 44.49
CA GLY A 97 -18.88 1.06 45.02
C GLY A 97 -18.27 2.42 45.33
N GLU A 98 -17.10 2.73 44.74
CA GLU A 98 -16.38 4.00 44.87
C GLU A 98 -16.83 5.00 43.80
N ASP A 99 -16.79 6.30 44.11
CA ASP A 99 -17.14 7.35 43.17
C ASP A 99 -16.11 7.48 42.04
N VAL A 100 -16.60 7.75 40.83
CA VAL A 100 -15.78 8.01 39.66
C VAL A 100 -15.71 9.50 39.39
N VAL A 101 -14.50 10.06 39.42
CA VAL A 101 -14.26 11.47 39.07
C VAL A 101 -14.32 11.62 37.55
N TYR A 102 -15.16 12.56 37.09
CA TYR A 102 -15.24 12.86 35.65
C TYR A 102 -13.93 13.48 35.15
N PRO A 103 -13.38 13.02 34.00
CA PRO A 103 -12.12 13.55 33.50
C PRO A 103 -12.24 15.00 33.06
N THR A 104 -11.16 15.75 33.18
CA THR A 104 -11.11 17.14 32.70
C THR A 104 -11.23 17.21 31.18
N LEU A 105 -11.69 18.35 30.65
CA LEU A 105 -11.79 18.58 29.20
C LEU A 105 -10.43 18.42 28.50
N ASN A 106 -9.33 18.80 29.15
CA ASN A 106 -7.98 18.65 28.57
C ASN A 106 -7.58 17.18 28.47
N GLN A 107 -7.92 16.36 29.47
CA GLN A 107 -7.70 14.91 29.40
C GLN A 107 -8.53 14.27 28.27
N LEU A 108 -9.82 14.63 28.15
CA LEU A 108 -10.67 14.12 27.07
C LEU A 108 -10.13 14.52 25.67
N ARG A 109 -9.68 15.77 25.50
CA ARG A 109 -9.06 16.23 24.25
C ARG A 109 -7.76 15.47 23.93
N ALA A 110 -6.94 15.18 24.94
CA ALA A 110 -5.73 14.39 24.74
C ALA A 110 -6.07 12.95 24.33
N GLU A 111 -7.06 12.32 24.98
CA GLU A 111 -7.55 10.98 24.63
C GLU A 111 -8.12 10.91 23.21
N ASP A 112 -8.87 11.93 22.78
CA ASP A 112 -9.48 11.95 21.44
C ASP A 112 -8.43 12.18 20.31
N ARG A 113 -7.28 12.76 20.62
CA ARG A 113 -6.16 12.95 19.71
C ARG A 113 -5.21 11.77 19.66
N GLN A 114 -5.23 10.91 20.68
CA GLN A 114 -4.31 9.79 20.81
C GLN A 114 -4.63 8.70 19.77
N GLU A 115 -3.63 8.31 18.99
CA GLU A 115 -3.72 7.15 18.10
C GLU A 115 -3.69 5.83 18.89
N LYS A 116 -4.34 4.81 18.31
CA LYS A 116 -4.20 3.45 18.86
C LYS A 116 -2.76 2.97 18.67
N PRO A 117 -2.14 2.39 19.70
CA PRO A 117 -0.81 1.82 19.58
C PRO A 117 -0.75 0.73 18.51
N TYR A 118 0.40 0.62 17.85
CA TYR A 118 0.66 -0.40 16.84
C TYR A 118 2.13 -0.83 16.85
N LEU A 119 2.38 -1.94 16.17
CA LEU A 119 3.71 -2.50 15.95
C LEU A 119 4.11 -2.27 14.49
N ILE A 120 5.39 -1.97 14.26
CA ILE A 120 5.98 -1.90 12.93
C ILE A 120 7.09 -2.92 12.82
N PHE A 121 6.95 -3.83 11.84
CA PHE A 121 8.01 -4.71 11.40
C PHE A 121 8.65 -4.11 10.16
N THR A 122 9.96 -3.91 10.20
CA THR A 122 10.72 -3.41 9.05
C THR A 122 11.62 -4.52 8.53
N ILE A 123 11.51 -4.82 7.24
CA ILE A 123 12.35 -5.80 6.55
C ILE A 123 13.48 -5.03 5.85
N TYR A 124 14.69 -5.53 6.00
CA TYR A 124 15.89 -4.99 5.40
C TYR A 124 16.53 -6.05 4.50
N ASP A 125 17.18 -5.59 3.43
CA ASP A 125 18.05 -6.42 2.61
C ASP A 125 19.43 -6.60 3.28
N ASN A 126 20.32 -7.35 2.61
CA ASN A 126 21.68 -7.59 3.11
C ASN A 126 22.56 -6.32 3.18
N ASP A 127 22.24 -5.32 2.39
CA ASP A 127 22.93 -4.03 2.38
C ASP A 127 22.39 -3.07 3.46
N GLY A 128 21.34 -3.48 4.17
CA GLY A 128 20.70 -2.72 5.24
C GLY A 128 19.64 -1.73 4.76
N ASN A 129 19.23 -1.77 3.49
CA ASN A 129 18.17 -0.92 2.97
C ASN A 129 16.79 -1.43 3.45
N GLU A 130 15.91 -0.52 3.81
CA GLU A 130 14.51 -0.84 4.14
C GLU A 130 13.73 -1.16 2.87
N ILE A 131 13.25 -2.40 2.75
CA ILE A 131 12.51 -2.85 1.57
C ILE A 131 11.00 -2.98 1.79
N ARG A 132 10.58 -3.19 3.04
CA ARG A 132 9.16 -3.32 3.39
C ARG A 132 8.90 -2.94 4.84
N LYS A 133 7.78 -2.25 5.09
CA LYS A 133 7.22 -2.06 6.43
C LYS A 133 5.84 -2.71 6.53
N MET A 134 5.60 -3.39 7.64
CA MET A 134 4.32 -4.05 7.93
C MET A 134 3.82 -3.56 9.28
N VAL A 135 2.54 -3.19 9.34
CA VAL A 135 1.91 -2.65 10.55
C VAL A 135 0.97 -3.69 11.12
N GLU A 136 1.13 -3.98 12.42
CA GLU A 136 0.31 -4.95 13.13
C GLU A 136 -0.27 -4.37 14.42
N LYS A 137 -1.42 -4.91 14.84
CA LYS A 137 -2.00 -4.59 16.14
C LYS A 137 -1.24 -5.32 17.24
N PRO A 138 -0.92 -4.65 18.37
CA PRO A 138 -0.25 -5.31 19.47
C PRO A 138 -1.15 -6.39 20.07
N SER A 139 -0.60 -7.60 20.20
CA SER A 139 -1.24 -8.74 20.85
C SER A 139 -0.26 -9.41 21.79
N LEU A 140 -0.68 -9.64 23.04
CA LEU A 140 0.15 -10.27 24.05
C LEU A 140 0.43 -11.74 23.70
N GLY A 141 1.66 -12.20 23.94
CA GLY A 141 2.05 -13.59 23.75
C GLY A 141 2.73 -13.86 22.42
N VAL A 142 2.66 -15.12 21.99
CA VAL A 142 3.25 -15.57 20.72
C VAL A 142 2.31 -15.25 19.57
N ASN A 143 2.83 -14.52 18.58
CA ASN A 143 2.11 -14.08 17.42
C ASN A 143 2.91 -14.36 16.15
N ARG A 144 2.26 -14.29 14.99
CA ARG A 144 2.89 -14.48 13.69
C ARG A 144 2.48 -13.37 12.73
N ILE A 145 3.44 -12.88 11.96
CA ILE A 145 3.23 -12.01 10.80
C ILE A 145 3.94 -12.65 9.61
N VAL A 146 3.42 -12.43 8.41
CA VAL A 146 3.96 -13.01 7.19
C VAL A 146 4.40 -11.92 6.24
N TRP A 147 5.64 -11.96 5.81
CA TRP A 147 6.12 -11.14 4.70
C TRP A 147 6.01 -11.92 3.39
N ASP A 148 5.27 -11.39 2.45
CA ASP A 148 4.93 -11.99 1.15
C ASP A 148 6.10 -12.00 0.14
N PHE A 149 7.32 -11.81 0.58
CA PHE A 149 8.55 -11.66 -0.23
C PHE A 149 8.52 -10.47 -1.20
N ARG A 150 7.60 -9.55 -1.04
CA ARG A 150 7.48 -8.42 -1.95
C ARG A 150 8.03 -7.14 -1.34
N MET A 151 8.70 -6.38 -2.21
CA MET A 151 9.16 -5.04 -1.88
C MET A 151 7.97 -4.09 -1.70
N THR A 152 8.20 -2.91 -1.16
CA THR A 152 7.17 -1.89 -1.04
C THR A 152 6.68 -1.47 -2.42
N PRO A 153 5.38 -1.54 -2.72
CA PRO A 153 4.84 -1.09 -4.00
C PRO A 153 5.01 0.41 -4.15
N GLN A 154 5.29 0.86 -5.36
CA GLN A 154 5.43 2.28 -5.69
C GLN A 154 4.10 2.93 -6.13
N SER A 155 2.96 2.32 -5.81
CA SER A 155 1.63 2.93 -6.06
C SER A 155 1.35 4.09 -5.09
N ASN A 156 0.37 4.93 -5.44
CA ASN A 156 -0.05 6.05 -4.60
C ASN A 156 -0.43 5.61 -3.19
N ILE A 157 -0.01 6.39 -2.18
CA ILE A 157 -0.36 6.14 -0.79
C ILE A 157 -1.85 6.42 -0.59
N LYS A 158 -2.57 5.46 -0.02
CA LYS A 158 -3.99 5.58 0.30
C LYS A 158 -4.20 5.54 1.80
N LEU A 159 -5.02 6.46 2.31
CA LEU A 159 -5.37 6.51 3.74
C LEU A 159 -6.17 5.27 4.21
N LYS A 160 -6.93 4.66 3.31
CA LYS A 160 -7.62 3.40 3.56
C LYS A 160 -6.98 2.33 2.69
N THR A 161 -6.44 1.30 3.33
CA THR A 161 -6.04 0.09 2.61
C THR A 161 -7.31 -0.57 2.05
N SER A 162 -7.48 -0.50 0.74
CA SER A 162 -8.47 -1.36 0.08
C SER A 162 -8.04 -2.81 0.29
N GLN A 163 -9.00 -3.70 0.53
CA GLN A 163 -8.73 -5.14 0.48
C GLN A 163 -8.03 -5.46 -0.84
N PRO A 164 -7.08 -6.42 -0.86
CA PRO A 164 -6.47 -6.86 -2.10
C PRO A 164 -7.58 -7.14 -3.11
N GLY A 165 -7.50 -6.51 -4.27
CA GLY A 165 -8.48 -6.74 -5.34
C GLY A 165 -8.50 -8.21 -5.73
N ARG A 166 -9.46 -8.57 -6.58
CA ARG A 166 -9.65 -9.94 -7.11
C ARG A 166 -8.37 -10.61 -7.62
N TYR A 167 -7.35 -9.82 -7.91
CA TYR A 167 -6.04 -10.21 -8.42
C TYR A 167 -4.92 -9.55 -7.60
N GLY A 168 -4.99 -9.64 -6.29
CA GLY A 168 -4.21 -9.01 -5.21
C GLY A 168 -2.78 -8.52 -5.50
N GLU A 169 -2.18 -9.01 -6.58
CA GLU A 169 -0.79 -8.75 -6.95
C GLU A 169 -0.59 -7.43 -7.73
N ALA A 170 -1.64 -6.86 -8.35
CA ALA A 170 -1.51 -5.62 -9.13
C ALA A 170 -1.04 -4.42 -8.29
N ASN A 171 -1.30 -4.44 -6.98
CA ASN A 171 -0.84 -3.41 -6.04
C ASN A 171 0.38 -3.85 -5.21
N ALA A 172 0.99 -4.99 -5.51
CA ALA A 172 2.19 -5.46 -4.85
C ALA A 172 3.45 -4.87 -5.51
N GLY A 173 4.55 -4.78 -4.77
CA GLY A 173 5.85 -4.45 -5.33
C GLY A 173 6.50 -5.64 -6.05
N PRO A 174 7.67 -5.44 -6.67
CA PRO A 174 8.47 -6.52 -7.21
C PRO A 174 8.78 -7.60 -6.17
N LEU A 175 8.99 -8.82 -6.63
CA LEU A 175 9.43 -9.91 -5.75
C LEU A 175 10.89 -9.68 -5.37
N ALA A 176 11.21 -9.85 -4.09
CA ALA A 176 12.57 -9.78 -3.60
C ALA A 176 13.38 -10.98 -4.12
N LEU A 177 14.69 -10.83 -4.23
CA LEU A 177 15.59 -11.93 -4.62
C LEU A 177 15.80 -12.90 -3.44
N PRO A 178 16.17 -14.18 -3.70
CA PRO A 178 16.63 -15.05 -2.63
C PRO A 178 17.90 -14.50 -1.99
N GLY A 179 18.04 -14.69 -0.68
CA GLY A 179 19.19 -14.19 0.08
C GLY A 179 18.88 -14.02 1.55
N THR A 180 19.79 -13.36 2.26
CA THR A 180 19.64 -13.04 3.67
C THR A 180 18.93 -11.70 3.83
N TYR A 181 17.95 -11.69 4.70
CA TYR A 181 17.17 -10.53 5.08
C TYR A 181 17.20 -10.35 6.59
N TYR A 182 16.81 -9.16 7.04
CA TYR A 182 16.73 -8.86 8.46
C TYR A 182 15.37 -8.25 8.77
N VAL A 183 14.87 -8.52 9.97
CA VAL A 183 13.63 -7.91 10.46
C VAL A 183 13.85 -7.25 11.81
N SER A 184 13.37 -6.03 11.98
CA SER A 184 13.31 -5.34 13.27
C SER A 184 11.87 -5.12 13.71
N LEU A 185 11.66 -4.96 15.03
CA LEU A 185 10.36 -4.69 15.62
C LEU A 185 10.40 -3.38 16.42
N HIS A 186 9.52 -2.46 16.05
CA HIS A 186 9.25 -1.24 16.80
C HIS A 186 7.82 -1.25 17.36
N LYS A 187 7.63 -0.72 18.57
CA LYS A 187 6.31 -0.31 19.05
C LYS A 187 6.12 1.19 18.84
N VAL A 188 4.92 1.59 18.46
CA VAL A 188 4.55 3.01 18.34
C VAL A 188 3.39 3.29 19.29
N VAL A 189 3.60 4.24 20.19
CA VAL A 189 2.62 4.68 21.18
C VAL A 189 2.59 6.21 21.15
N ASP A 190 1.47 6.78 20.79
CA ASP A 190 1.27 8.22 20.73
C ASP A 190 2.34 8.96 19.91
N GLY A 191 2.63 8.42 18.73
CA GLY A 191 3.64 8.94 17.79
C GLY A 191 5.10 8.64 18.15
N LEU A 192 5.37 8.06 19.34
CA LEU A 192 6.72 7.68 19.76
C LEU A 192 7.05 6.25 19.36
N ALA A 193 8.00 6.10 18.44
CA ALA A 193 8.54 4.81 18.03
C ALA A 193 9.68 4.36 18.95
N THR A 194 9.60 3.15 19.49
CA THR A 194 10.63 2.56 20.35
C THR A 194 11.06 1.21 19.76
N LEU A 195 12.36 1.03 19.55
CA LEU A 195 12.93 -0.25 19.12
C LEU A 195 12.73 -1.31 20.22
N MET A 196 12.10 -2.42 19.87
CA MET A 196 11.85 -3.55 20.77
C MET A 196 12.79 -4.73 20.48
N VAL A 197 13.01 -5.02 19.22
CA VAL A 197 13.93 -6.07 18.74
C VAL A 197 14.73 -5.51 17.58
N ASP A 198 16.04 -5.62 17.68
CA ASP A 198 16.96 -5.22 16.63
C ASP A 198 16.95 -6.22 15.46
N LYS A 199 17.66 -5.90 14.39
CA LYS A 199 17.75 -6.67 13.16
C LYS A 199 18.04 -8.13 13.42
N THR A 200 17.04 -8.99 13.23
CA THR A 200 17.14 -10.44 13.35
C THR A 200 17.25 -11.05 11.96
N PRO A 201 18.29 -11.82 11.64
CA PRO A 201 18.49 -12.37 10.31
C PRO A 201 17.54 -13.53 10.00
N PHE A 202 17.21 -13.69 8.71
CA PHE A 202 16.54 -14.86 8.17
C PHE A 202 16.89 -15.07 6.70
N GLU A 203 16.75 -16.29 6.23
CA GLU A 203 17.11 -16.67 4.87
C GLU A 203 15.87 -16.94 4.02
N CYS A 204 15.95 -16.54 2.75
CA CYS A 204 14.96 -16.84 1.73
C CYS A 204 15.62 -17.55 0.55
N GLU A 205 15.02 -18.64 0.09
CA GLU A 205 15.51 -19.39 -1.07
C GLU A 205 14.35 -19.84 -1.96
N TRP A 206 14.64 -20.13 -3.24
CA TRP A 206 13.64 -20.68 -4.13
C TRP A 206 13.35 -22.14 -3.77
N LEU A 207 12.06 -22.48 -3.71
CA LEU A 207 11.59 -23.86 -3.49
C LEU A 207 11.94 -24.76 -4.67
N GLU A 208 11.91 -24.22 -5.87
CA GLU A 208 12.10 -24.98 -7.11
C GLU A 208 12.87 -24.17 -8.16
N GLU A 209 13.53 -24.88 -9.07
CA GLU A 209 14.08 -24.29 -10.27
C GLU A 209 13.00 -24.17 -11.34
N LEU A 210 13.08 -23.10 -12.14
CA LEU A 210 12.19 -22.91 -13.27
C LEU A 210 12.75 -23.60 -14.51
N SER A 211 11.85 -24.02 -15.40
CA SER A 211 12.24 -24.52 -16.74
C SER A 211 12.84 -23.43 -17.63
N LEU A 212 12.46 -22.16 -17.42
CA LEU A 212 12.95 -20.99 -18.17
C LEU A 212 13.28 -19.86 -17.16
N PRO A 213 14.35 -20.00 -16.36
CA PRO A 213 14.75 -18.92 -15.45
C PRO A 213 15.35 -17.74 -16.22
N ALA A 214 15.32 -16.56 -15.63
CA ALA A 214 16.09 -15.44 -16.12
C ALA A 214 17.59 -15.74 -16.02
N GLU A 215 18.38 -15.32 -17.00
CA GLU A 215 19.84 -15.46 -17.00
C GLU A 215 20.45 -14.67 -15.82
N SER A 216 19.94 -13.45 -15.57
CA SER A 216 20.31 -12.65 -14.40
C SER A 216 19.06 -12.25 -13.60
N LYS A 217 19.02 -12.70 -12.34
CA LYS A 217 17.96 -12.33 -11.39
C LYS A 217 18.00 -10.84 -11.05
N GLU A 218 19.20 -10.28 -10.99
CA GLU A 218 19.43 -8.85 -10.73
C GLU A 218 18.94 -7.98 -11.89
N ALA A 219 19.22 -8.37 -13.14
CA ALA A 219 18.73 -7.66 -14.33
C ALA A 219 17.20 -7.73 -14.40
N LEU A 220 16.60 -8.88 -14.10
CA LEU A 220 15.15 -9.03 -13.99
C LEU A 220 14.56 -8.09 -12.95
N LEU A 221 15.12 -8.05 -11.72
CA LEU A 221 14.68 -7.15 -10.67
C LEU A 221 14.84 -5.69 -11.07
N ALA A 222 15.95 -5.32 -11.71
CA ALA A 222 16.19 -3.96 -12.21
C ALA A 222 15.13 -3.54 -13.22
N PHE A 223 14.75 -4.44 -14.15
CA PHE A 223 13.66 -4.20 -15.09
C PHE A 223 12.31 -4.04 -14.37
N GLN A 224 11.98 -4.91 -13.43
CA GLN A 224 10.76 -4.80 -12.63
C GLN A 224 10.71 -3.48 -11.84
N GLN A 225 11.80 -3.05 -11.23
CA GLN A 225 11.90 -1.77 -10.55
C GLN A 225 11.76 -0.58 -11.52
N LYS A 226 12.28 -0.70 -12.74
CA LYS A 226 12.12 0.30 -13.81
C LYS A 226 10.64 0.47 -14.18
N VAL A 227 9.91 -0.64 -14.35
CA VAL A 227 8.45 -0.65 -14.61
C VAL A 227 7.68 -0.07 -13.41
N ASP A 228 8.07 -0.41 -12.18
CA ASP A 228 7.41 0.08 -10.96
C ASP A 228 7.58 1.60 -10.78
N ARG A 229 8.75 2.17 -11.18
CA ARG A 229 8.94 3.62 -11.22
C ARG A 229 8.04 4.31 -12.23
N LEU A 230 7.84 3.72 -13.42
CA LEU A 230 6.90 4.25 -14.40
C LEU A 230 5.46 4.18 -13.88
N ARG A 231 5.07 3.07 -13.24
CA ARG A 231 3.77 2.94 -12.58
C ARG A 231 3.56 4.05 -11.55
N LYS A 232 4.53 4.28 -10.67
CA LYS A 232 4.49 5.38 -9.68
C LYS A 232 4.19 6.72 -10.32
N ALA A 233 4.88 7.03 -11.43
CA ALA A 233 4.71 8.29 -12.13
C ALA A 233 3.33 8.40 -12.81
N THR A 234 2.87 7.32 -13.45
CA THR A 234 1.54 7.29 -14.11
C THR A 234 0.40 7.35 -13.08
N ASP A 235 0.50 6.66 -11.95
CA ASP A 235 -0.48 6.72 -10.87
C ASP A 235 -0.57 8.13 -10.28
N ALA A 236 0.59 8.78 -10.03
CA ALA A 236 0.64 10.16 -9.55
C ALA A 236 0.03 11.16 -10.54
N ALA A 237 0.33 11.00 -11.84
CA ALA A 237 -0.27 11.84 -12.89
C ALA A 237 -1.81 11.74 -12.90
N GLY A 238 -2.35 10.54 -12.67
CA GLY A 238 -3.79 10.34 -12.57
C GLY A 238 -4.46 11.10 -11.43
N GLU A 239 -3.83 11.13 -10.25
CA GLU A 239 -4.34 11.91 -9.12
C GLU A 239 -4.30 13.41 -9.42
N VAL A 240 -3.19 13.90 -10.02
CA VAL A 240 -3.07 15.31 -10.42
C VAL A 240 -4.16 15.69 -11.43
N LEU A 241 -4.41 14.87 -12.46
CA LEU A 241 -5.50 15.13 -13.43
C LEU A 241 -6.88 15.16 -12.75
N SER A 242 -7.08 14.33 -11.70
CA SER A 242 -8.32 14.35 -10.92
C SER A 242 -8.46 15.63 -10.08
N GLU A 243 -7.36 16.13 -9.52
CA GLU A 243 -7.33 17.40 -8.81
C GLU A 243 -7.56 18.59 -9.75
N ASP A 244 -6.90 18.60 -10.91
CA ASP A 244 -7.07 19.65 -11.92
C ASP A 244 -8.51 19.75 -12.42
N LYS A 245 -9.20 18.61 -12.58
CA LYS A 245 -10.62 18.60 -12.88
C LYS A 245 -11.43 19.36 -11.83
N LYS A 246 -11.17 19.13 -10.54
CA LYS A 246 -11.85 19.80 -9.44
C LYS A 246 -11.51 21.29 -9.43
N ARG A 247 -10.25 21.66 -9.62
CA ARG A 247 -9.79 23.06 -9.70
C ARG A 247 -10.54 23.79 -10.80
N LEU A 248 -10.58 23.25 -12.02
CA LEU A 248 -11.32 23.82 -13.15
C LEU A 248 -12.82 23.98 -12.87
N GLN A 249 -13.44 22.99 -12.22
CA GLN A 249 -14.85 23.08 -11.82
C GLN A 249 -15.10 24.23 -10.82
N PHE A 250 -14.21 24.42 -9.84
CA PHE A 250 -14.33 25.54 -8.89
C PHE A 250 -14.06 26.88 -9.55
N ILE A 251 -13.10 26.97 -10.49
CA ILE A 251 -12.85 28.20 -11.29
C ILE A 251 -14.09 28.54 -12.14
N GLU A 252 -14.67 27.55 -12.79
CA GLU A 252 -15.91 27.74 -13.58
C GLU A 252 -17.08 28.22 -12.70
N ALA A 253 -17.24 27.64 -11.52
CA ALA A 253 -18.28 28.06 -10.57
C ALA A 253 -18.05 29.51 -10.08
N ALA A 254 -16.79 29.87 -9.80
CA ALA A 254 -16.45 31.24 -9.41
C ALA A 254 -16.78 32.24 -10.52
N ILE A 255 -16.45 31.96 -11.78
CA ILE A 255 -16.75 32.80 -12.94
C ILE A 255 -18.27 33.01 -13.08
N LYS A 256 -19.07 31.98 -12.82
CA LYS A 256 -20.53 32.04 -12.93
C LYS A 256 -21.20 32.80 -11.80
N SER A 257 -20.57 32.90 -10.63
CA SER A 257 -21.19 33.46 -9.42
C SER A 257 -20.61 34.80 -8.96
N TYR A 258 -19.38 35.16 -9.37
CA TYR A 258 -18.72 36.37 -8.87
C TYR A 258 -18.75 37.51 -9.89
N PRO A 259 -19.37 38.68 -9.54
CA PRO A 259 -19.63 39.73 -10.52
C PRO A 259 -18.39 40.39 -11.13
N ALA A 260 -17.24 40.36 -10.44
CA ALA A 260 -16.00 41.01 -10.91
C ALA A 260 -15.27 40.19 -11.99
N LEU A 261 -15.76 39.00 -12.35
CA LEU A 261 -15.12 38.10 -13.32
C LEU A 261 -15.80 38.22 -14.70
N ASP A 262 -14.96 38.22 -15.75
CA ASP A 262 -15.46 38.19 -17.13
C ASP A 262 -15.97 36.78 -17.46
N ILE A 263 -17.24 36.68 -17.85
CA ILE A 263 -17.91 35.45 -18.24
C ILE A 263 -17.23 34.76 -19.44
N LYS A 264 -16.51 35.48 -20.28
CA LYS A 264 -15.75 34.94 -21.41
C LYS A 264 -14.65 33.99 -20.98
N LEU A 265 -14.18 34.08 -19.72
CA LEU A 265 -13.21 33.12 -19.16
C LEU A 265 -13.74 31.68 -19.14
N ILE A 266 -15.04 31.45 -19.21
CA ILE A 266 -15.64 30.13 -19.34
C ILE A 266 -15.08 29.38 -20.55
N GLU A 267 -14.88 30.09 -21.68
CA GLU A 267 -14.30 29.48 -22.89
C GLU A 267 -12.88 28.94 -22.61
N LYS A 268 -12.07 29.72 -21.89
CA LYS A 268 -10.72 29.32 -21.49
C LYS A 268 -10.76 28.08 -20.60
N VAL A 269 -11.66 28.07 -19.58
CA VAL A 269 -11.82 26.92 -18.69
C VAL A 269 -12.22 25.67 -19.48
N LYS A 270 -13.14 25.79 -20.45
CA LYS A 270 -13.54 24.66 -21.30
C LYS A 270 -12.44 24.16 -22.20
N GLN A 271 -11.58 25.04 -22.71
CA GLN A 271 -10.37 24.63 -23.46
C GLN A 271 -9.40 23.85 -22.57
N LEU A 272 -9.18 24.29 -21.33
CA LEU A 272 -8.31 23.59 -20.38
C LEU A 272 -8.91 22.25 -19.94
N ASP A 273 -10.22 22.18 -19.67
CA ASP A 273 -10.89 20.92 -19.34
C ASP A 273 -10.81 19.93 -20.50
N LYS A 274 -10.96 20.39 -21.75
CA LYS A 274 -10.72 19.54 -22.92
C LYS A 274 -9.29 19.05 -22.99
N MET A 275 -8.29 19.93 -22.79
CA MET A 275 -6.88 19.54 -22.77
C MET A 275 -6.62 18.48 -21.69
N ARG A 276 -7.20 18.62 -20.50
CA ARG A 276 -7.13 17.64 -19.42
C ARG A 276 -7.79 16.31 -19.83
N ASP A 277 -8.94 16.34 -20.50
CA ASP A 277 -9.62 15.14 -21.02
C ASP A 277 -8.76 14.43 -22.07
N ASP A 278 -8.15 15.16 -23.01
CA ASP A 278 -7.27 14.59 -24.03
C ASP A 278 -6.05 13.89 -23.39
N ILE A 279 -5.47 14.48 -22.35
CA ILE A 279 -4.40 13.86 -21.55
C ILE A 279 -4.91 12.59 -20.84
N SER A 280 -6.10 12.67 -20.24
CA SER A 280 -6.73 11.53 -19.56
C SER A 280 -7.01 10.37 -20.52
N ILE A 281 -7.43 10.63 -21.73
CA ILE A 281 -7.62 9.63 -22.79
C ILE A 281 -6.30 8.96 -23.15
N SER A 282 -5.23 9.72 -23.30
CA SER A 282 -3.90 9.16 -23.56
C SER A 282 -3.42 8.25 -22.43
N MET A 283 -3.72 8.63 -21.17
CA MET A 283 -3.34 7.87 -19.98
C MET A 283 -4.15 6.59 -19.78
N TYR A 284 -5.48 6.65 -19.98
CA TYR A 284 -6.42 5.60 -19.54
C TYR A 284 -7.30 5.02 -20.65
N GLY A 285 -7.22 5.56 -21.88
CA GLY A 285 -8.12 5.23 -22.97
C GLY A 285 -9.40 6.06 -22.99
N ASP A 286 -10.11 6.01 -24.10
CA ASP A 286 -11.34 6.77 -24.31
C ASP A 286 -12.55 6.01 -23.69
N PRO A 287 -13.16 6.54 -22.62
CA PRO A 287 -14.30 5.90 -21.98
C PRO A 287 -15.55 5.88 -22.88
N SER A 288 -15.60 6.73 -23.93
CA SER A 288 -16.71 6.75 -24.88
C SER A 288 -16.63 5.60 -25.88
N LEU A 289 -15.42 5.19 -26.24
CA LEU A 289 -15.19 3.99 -27.07
C LEU A 289 -15.42 2.73 -26.22
N SER A 290 -14.85 2.67 -25.01
CA SER A 290 -14.99 1.52 -24.12
C SER A 290 -16.45 1.19 -23.80
N ARG A 291 -17.30 2.22 -23.57
CA ARG A 291 -18.74 2.01 -23.28
C ARG A 291 -19.54 1.49 -24.47
N ARG A 292 -18.97 1.55 -25.64
CA ARG A 292 -19.62 1.10 -26.90
C ARG A 292 -18.94 -0.15 -27.48
N ASP A 293 -18.03 -0.77 -26.69
CA ASP A 293 -17.23 -1.91 -27.14
C ASP A 293 -16.50 -1.67 -28.46
N LEU A 294 -16.09 -0.42 -28.70
CA LEU A 294 -15.30 -0.07 -29.87
C LEU A 294 -13.81 -0.26 -29.61
N GLU A 295 -13.11 -0.72 -30.63
CA GLU A 295 -11.68 -0.95 -30.58
C GLU A 295 -10.91 0.36 -30.37
N GLN A 296 -9.88 0.32 -29.55
CA GLN A 296 -8.98 1.43 -29.29
C GLN A 296 -7.56 0.94 -29.03
N ASN A 297 -6.59 1.81 -29.26
CA ASN A 297 -5.19 1.52 -28.95
C ASN A 297 -5.00 1.38 -27.43
N GLU A 298 -4.02 0.54 -27.05
CA GLU A 298 -3.63 0.38 -25.65
C GLU A 298 -3.13 1.71 -25.06
N SER A 299 -3.76 2.13 -23.96
CA SER A 299 -3.37 3.33 -23.22
C SER A 299 -2.06 3.12 -22.46
N ILE A 300 -1.45 4.21 -22.00
CA ILE A 300 -0.21 4.16 -21.20
C ILE A 300 -0.41 3.27 -19.96
N ALA A 301 -1.48 3.47 -19.20
CA ALA A 301 -1.76 2.69 -17.99
C ALA A 301 -2.02 1.20 -18.31
N SER A 302 -2.68 0.90 -19.44
CA SER A 302 -2.88 -0.47 -19.91
C SER A 302 -1.55 -1.16 -20.23
N LYS A 303 -0.67 -0.53 -21.01
CA LYS A 303 0.65 -1.04 -21.34
C LYS A 303 1.48 -1.35 -20.08
N VAL A 304 1.53 -0.41 -19.13
CA VAL A 304 2.22 -0.61 -17.84
C VAL A 304 1.58 -1.75 -17.06
N GLY A 305 0.24 -1.81 -17.01
CA GLY A 305 -0.51 -2.86 -16.34
C GLY A 305 -0.25 -4.25 -16.91
N ILE A 306 -0.16 -4.38 -18.23
CA ILE A 306 0.16 -5.65 -18.92
C ILE A 306 1.58 -6.12 -18.54
N VAL A 307 2.56 -5.23 -18.56
CA VAL A 307 3.94 -5.58 -18.16
C VAL A 307 4.00 -6.02 -16.70
N ILE A 308 3.34 -5.30 -15.79
CA ILE A 308 3.24 -5.69 -14.39
C ILE A 308 2.58 -7.06 -14.26
N TRP A 309 1.44 -7.27 -14.89
CA TRP A 309 0.73 -8.55 -14.86
C TRP A 309 1.60 -9.70 -15.30
N ASN A 310 2.38 -9.53 -16.37
CA ASN A 310 3.28 -10.54 -16.90
C ASN A 310 4.48 -10.77 -15.99
N MET A 311 5.11 -9.69 -15.47
CA MET A 311 6.40 -9.76 -14.80
C MET A 311 6.31 -10.05 -13.29
N TRP A 312 5.19 -9.68 -12.62
CA TRP A 312 5.01 -9.95 -11.19
C TRP A 312 4.63 -11.40 -10.86
N ARG A 313 4.34 -12.20 -11.90
CA ARG A 313 3.85 -13.57 -11.78
C ARG A 313 4.79 -14.62 -12.34
N ASN A 314 5.94 -14.21 -12.82
CA ASN A 314 6.96 -15.13 -13.29
C ASN A 314 8.37 -14.62 -12.94
N ARG A 315 9.35 -15.47 -13.14
CA ARG A 315 10.76 -15.22 -12.87
C ARG A 315 11.62 -15.38 -14.14
N SER A 316 10.97 -15.40 -15.30
CA SER A 316 11.62 -15.50 -16.61
C SER A 316 12.07 -14.14 -17.10
N GLU A 317 12.97 -14.12 -18.09
CA GLU A 317 13.39 -12.89 -18.76
C GLU A 317 12.20 -12.10 -19.30
N PRO A 318 12.27 -10.75 -19.29
CA PRO A 318 11.29 -9.92 -19.97
C PRO A 318 11.24 -10.26 -21.46
N THR A 319 10.05 -10.60 -21.94
CA THR A 319 9.87 -10.85 -23.39
C THR A 319 10.10 -9.58 -24.20
N GLN A 320 10.37 -9.73 -25.50
CA GLN A 320 10.44 -8.58 -26.40
C GLN A 320 9.18 -7.70 -26.33
N THR A 321 7.99 -8.33 -26.21
CA THR A 321 6.72 -7.60 -26.05
C THR A 321 6.71 -6.76 -24.77
N ASN A 322 7.19 -7.31 -23.63
CA ASN A 322 7.25 -6.55 -22.38
C ASN A 322 8.18 -5.34 -22.49
N ASN A 323 9.33 -5.50 -23.15
CA ASN A 323 10.26 -4.39 -23.39
C ASN A 323 9.62 -3.33 -24.29
N MET A 324 9.00 -3.72 -25.41
CA MET A 324 8.32 -2.80 -26.33
C MET A 324 7.18 -2.04 -25.65
N LEU A 325 6.36 -2.72 -24.83
CA LEU A 325 5.27 -2.08 -24.11
C LEU A 325 5.79 -1.04 -23.10
N TYR A 326 6.88 -1.37 -22.40
CA TYR A 326 7.52 -0.45 -21.47
C TYR A 326 8.08 0.77 -22.20
N ASP A 327 8.85 0.58 -23.30
CA ASP A 327 9.49 1.65 -24.05
C ASP A 327 8.44 2.58 -24.69
N ASN A 328 7.38 2.02 -25.25
CA ASN A 328 6.27 2.79 -25.81
C ASN A 328 5.55 3.59 -24.73
N ALA A 329 5.19 2.94 -23.60
CA ALA A 329 4.53 3.62 -22.48
C ALA A 329 5.39 4.76 -21.91
N SER A 330 6.70 4.54 -21.75
CA SER A 330 7.64 5.54 -21.26
C SER A 330 7.72 6.76 -22.19
N SER A 331 7.89 6.51 -23.51
CA SER A 331 7.99 7.59 -24.50
C SER A 331 6.69 8.39 -24.64
N GLU A 332 5.54 7.72 -24.55
CA GLU A 332 4.24 8.39 -24.57
C GLU A 332 4.03 9.21 -23.28
N PHE A 333 4.47 8.69 -22.14
CA PHE A 333 4.34 9.37 -20.85
C PHE A 333 5.18 10.64 -20.76
N GLU A 334 6.36 10.70 -21.39
CA GLU A 334 7.15 11.94 -21.49
C GLU A 334 6.37 13.08 -22.16
N LYS A 335 5.57 12.75 -23.19
CA LYS A 335 4.70 13.73 -23.86
C LYS A 335 3.57 14.19 -22.93
N VAL A 336 3.00 13.25 -22.18
CA VAL A 336 1.97 13.55 -21.17
C VAL A 336 2.50 14.49 -20.10
N ILE A 337 3.69 14.26 -19.54
CA ILE A 337 4.32 15.16 -18.56
C ILE A 337 4.43 16.59 -19.11
N SER A 338 4.90 16.72 -20.37
CA SER A 338 5.00 18.04 -21.02
C SER A 338 3.64 18.74 -21.14
N GLN A 339 2.58 18.00 -21.49
CA GLN A 339 1.23 18.52 -21.60
C GLN A 339 0.65 18.91 -20.23
N MET A 340 0.85 18.05 -19.21
CA MET A 340 0.42 18.35 -17.83
C MET A 340 1.10 19.58 -17.26
N THR A 341 2.40 19.77 -17.54
CA THR A 341 3.14 20.97 -17.12
C THR A 341 2.52 22.25 -17.70
N LYS A 342 2.11 22.21 -18.95
CA LYS A 342 1.43 23.33 -19.61
C LYS A 342 0.04 23.57 -19.01
N LEU A 343 -0.72 22.49 -18.79
CA LEU A 343 -2.05 22.56 -18.18
C LEU A 343 -2.00 23.19 -16.78
N ASP A 344 -1.10 22.72 -15.94
CA ASP A 344 -0.93 23.24 -14.57
C ASP A 344 -0.52 24.72 -14.56
N ALA A 345 0.38 25.14 -15.46
CA ALA A 345 0.76 26.54 -15.60
C ALA A 345 -0.44 27.44 -15.97
N GLU A 346 -1.29 26.99 -16.89
CA GLU A 346 -2.49 27.73 -17.30
C GLU A 346 -3.56 27.78 -16.18
N ILE A 347 -3.75 26.67 -15.45
CA ILE A 347 -4.67 26.63 -14.30
C ILE A 347 -4.19 27.59 -13.20
N LYS A 348 -2.89 27.54 -12.86
CA LYS A 348 -2.27 28.46 -11.89
C LYS A 348 -2.39 29.92 -12.34
N GLY A 349 -2.30 30.21 -13.63
CA GLY A 349 -2.55 31.54 -14.19
C GLY A 349 -3.97 32.03 -13.91
N LEU A 350 -4.99 31.17 -14.10
CA LEU A 350 -6.38 31.49 -13.76
C LEU A 350 -6.56 31.67 -12.24
N GLU A 351 -5.98 30.80 -11.42
CA GLU A 351 -6.05 30.90 -9.96
C GLU A 351 -5.44 32.21 -9.44
N LYS A 352 -4.30 32.63 -10.00
CA LYS A 352 -3.68 33.93 -9.71
C LYS A 352 -4.60 35.08 -10.10
N TYR A 353 -5.24 35.03 -11.27
CA TYR A 353 -6.21 36.03 -11.69
C TYR A 353 -7.41 36.12 -10.72
N LEU A 354 -7.93 34.97 -10.22
CA LEU A 354 -8.97 34.95 -9.20
C LEU A 354 -8.50 35.63 -7.89
N GLU A 355 -7.24 35.45 -7.51
CA GLU A 355 -6.65 36.10 -6.34
C GLU A 355 -6.55 37.61 -6.51
N GLU A 356 -6.09 38.09 -7.67
CA GLU A 356 -5.96 39.50 -8.00
C GLU A 356 -7.34 40.19 -8.04
N LYS A 357 -8.41 39.44 -8.28
CA LYS A 357 -9.80 39.90 -8.26
C LYS A 357 -10.50 39.72 -6.92
N GLU A 358 -9.75 39.33 -5.88
CA GLU A 358 -10.29 39.13 -4.51
C GLU A 358 -11.49 38.15 -4.46
N VAL A 359 -11.49 37.17 -5.37
CA VAL A 359 -12.56 36.17 -5.42
C VAL A 359 -12.49 35.29 -4.17
N PRO A 360 -13.62 34.92 -3.56
CA PRO A 360 -13.65 33.99 -2.44
C PRO A 360 -12.85 32.72 -2.70
N PHE A 361 -12.35 32.09 -1.65
CA PHE A 361 -11.49 30.94 -1.73
C PHE A 361 -12.08 29.81 -2.60
N THR A 362 -11.24 29.24 -3.46
CA THR A 362 -11.51 28.00 -4.18
C THR A 362 -10.39 26.99 -3.90
N PRO A 363 -10.70 25.67 -3.80
CA PRO A 363 -9.67 24.63 -3.65
C PRO A 363 -8.61 24.72 -4.75
N GLY A 364 -7.35 24.51 -4.38
CA GLY A 364 -6.18 24.64 -5.26
C GLY A 364 -5.42 25.95 -5.06
N ARG A 365 -6.06 26.98 -4.57
CA ARG A 365 -5.42 28.24 -4.16
C ARG A 365 -4.85 28.12 -2.74
N GLY A 366 -3.73 28.80 -2.49
CA GLY A 366 -3.10 28.84 -1.18
C GLY A 366 -3.92 29.58 -0.12
N LEU A 367 -3.36 29.71 1.09
CA LEU A 367 -3.94 30.55 2.14
C LEU A 367 -4.06 32.00 1.68
N ILE A 368 -5.23 32.62 1.96
CA ILE A 368 -5.41 34.07 1.81
C ILE A 368 -4.53 34.74 2.87
N MET A 369 -3.39 35.28 2.42
CA MET A 369 -2.38 35.88 3.31
C MET A 369 -2.68 37.34 3.70
N ASN A 370 -3.68 37.95 3.05
CA ASN A 370 -3.96 39.40 3.17
C ASN A 370 -5.17 39.68 4.06
N TRP A 371 -5.32 38.95 5.17
CA TRP A 371 -6.35 39.34 6.15
C TRP A 371 -5.76 40.39 7.10
N SER A 372 -6.33 41.57 7.13
CA SER A 372 -6.10 42.59 8.15
C SER A 372 -7.41 42.85 8.91
N LYS A 373 -7.30 43.01 10.21
CA LYS A 373 -8.39 43.52 11.03
C LYS A 373 -8.31 45.03 10.92
N GLU A 374 -9.22 45.63 10.14
CA GLU A 374 -9.45 47.10 10.16
C GLU A 374 -10.04 47.55 11.49
#